data_0197f3696f3f7cd4344afcbc5e84c90b
#
_entry.id   0197f3696f3f7cd4344afcbc5e84c90b
#
_cell.length_a   1.000
_cell.length_b   1.000
_cell.length_c   1.000
_cell.angle_alpha   90.00
_cell.angle_beta   90.00
_cell.angle_gamma   90.00
#
_symmetry.space_group_name_H-M   'P 1'
#
loop_
_entity.id
_entity.type
_entity.pdbx_description
1 polymer ?
#
loop_
_entity_poly.entity_id
_entity_poly.type
_entity_poly.pdbx_seq_one_letter_code
_entity_poly.pdbx_strand_id
1 'polypeptide(L)'
;MKSKTLYVVTALGFAALAQAQSTGIPTNLQPPAGEKLVLKTHATGWQIYTCGAGTDGKPAWTLKAPDAELHDAHGAVIVHHSAGPAWTHRDGSQVTGKAAAKADAPDGKSIPWLLLTATGHSGQGVLANVSSIQRVHTEGGQPPAASECDPAKPTPEARSSYTADYYFYAPQK
;
A
#
# COMPACT_ATOMS: atom_id res chain seq x y z
N MET A 1 -55.92 -39.84 -36.90
CA MET A 1 -54.68 -40.08 -36.18
C MET A 1 -53.93 -38.74 -36.14
N LYS A 2 -53.85 -38.04 -34.99
CA LYS A 2 -53.16 -36.76 -34.82
C LYS A 2 -51.85 -37.03 -34.12
N SER A 3 -50.72 -36.85 -34.84
CA SER A 3 -49.37 -36.97 -34.31
C SER A 3 -49.04 -35.73 -33.48
N LYS A 4 -48.65 -35.92 -32.22
CA LYS A 4 -48.16 -34.86 -31.33
C LYS A 4 -46.64 -34.87 -31.36
N THR A 5 -46.05 -33.84 -31.96
CA THR A 5 -44.59 -33.63 -31.94
C THR A 5 -44.18 -32.97 -30.60
N LEU A 6 -43.35 -33.68 -29.84
CA LEU A 6 -42.83 -33.22 -28.57
C LEU A 6 -41.51 -32.45 -28.80
N TYR A 7 -41.49 -31.15 -28.52
CA TYR A 7 -40.25 -30.33 -28.55
C TYR A 7 -39.53 -30.41 -27.19
N VAL A 8 -38.35 -31.01 -27.18
CA VAL A 8 -37.45 -31.00 -26.04
C VAL A 8 -36.63 -29.73 -26.11
N VAL A 9 -36.85 -28.78 -25.20
CA VAL A 9 -36.04 -27.58 -25.05
C VAL A 9 -34.90 -27.90 -24.09
N THR A 10 -33.68 -28.04 -24.59
CA THR A 10 -32.48 -28.23 -23.79
C THR A 10 -31.99 -26.85 -23.34
N ALA A 11 -32.17 -26.51 -22.04
CA ALA A 11 -31.62 -25.32 -21.46
C ALA A 11 -30.12 -25.54 -21.17
N LEU A 12 -29.22 -24.89 -21.93
CA LEU A 12 -27.82 -24.81 -21.60
C LEU A 12 -27.64 -23.81 -20.46
N GLY A 13 -27.40 -24.31 -19.24
CA GLY A 13 -27.02 -23.50 -18.11
C GLY A 13 -25.57 -23.00 -18.28
N PHE A 14 -25.38 -21.70 -18.46
CA PHE A 14 -24.07 -21.08 -18.35
C PHE A 14 -23.69 -21.01 -16.86
N ALA A 15 -22.79 -21.89 -16.42
CA ALA A 15 -22.13 -21.76 -15.14
C ALA A 15 -21.12 -20.62 -15.24
N ALA A 16 -21.44 -19.47 -14.65
CA ALA A 16 -20.48 -18.40 -14.45
C ALA A 16 -19.41 -18.88 -13.46
N LEU A 17 -18.22 -19.15 -13.93
CA LEU A 17 -17.04 -19.36 -13.10
C LEU A 17 -16.72 -18.03 -12.42
N ALA A 18 -17.13 -17.87 -11.16
CA ALA A 18 -16.64 -16.80 -10.31
C ALA A 18 -15.14 -17.04 -10.12
N GLN A 19 -14.31 -16.23 -10.76
CA GLN A 19 -12.88 -16.19 -10.50
C GLN A 19 -12.70 -15.64 -9.09
N ALA A 20 -12.33 -16.50 -8.15
CA ALA A 20 -11.88 -16.08 -6.83
C ALA A 20 -10.62 -15.23 -7.05
N GLN A 21 -10.73 -13.92 -6.79
CA GLN A 21 -9.58 -13.04 -6.80
C GLN A 21 -8.62 -13.54 -5.73
N SER A 22 -7.43 -13.93 -6.13
CA SER A 22 -6.36 -14.30 -5.22
C SER A 22 -6.04 -13.09 -4.33
N THR A 23 -6.36 -13.18 -3.04
CA THR A 23 -6.02 -12.17 -2.02
C THR A 23 -4.54 -12.25 -1.61
N GLY A 24 -3.75 -13.04 -2.33
CA GLY A 24 -2.33 -13.21 -2.08
C GLY A 24 -1.50 -12.01 -2.52
N ILE A 25 -0.43 -11.74 -1.79
CA ILE A 25 0.56 -10.70 -2.15
C ILE A 25 1.24 -11.12 -3.46
N PRO A 26 1.28 -10.25 -4.50
CA PRO A 26 1.91 -10.53 -5.78
C PRO A 26 3.38 -10.98 -5.65
N THR A 27 3.84 -11.85 -6.56
CA THR A 27 5.18 -12.44 -6.51
C THR A 27 6.29 -11.37 -6.58
N ASN A 28 6.09 -10.29 -7.35
CA ASN A 28 7.04 -9.18 -7.45
C ASN A 28 7.14 -8.33 -6.17
N LEU A 29 6.25 -8.53 -5.21
CA LEU A 29 6.28 -7.86 -3.91
C LEU A 29 6.76 -8.78 -2.79
N GLN A 30 7.16 -10.04 -3.08
CA GLN A 30 7.72 -10.92 -2.07
C GLN A 30 9.11 -10.44 -1.64
N PRO A 31 9.45 -10.54 -0.33
CA PRO A 31 10.80 -10.21 0.13
C PRO A 31 11.83 -11.12 -0.54
N PRO A 32 13.09 -10.68 -0.68
CA PRO A 32 14.18 -11.52 -1.17
C PRO A 32 14.31 -12.84 -0.40
N ALA A 33 14.75 -13.90 -1.10
CA ALA A 33 15.05 -15.18 -0.46
C ALA A 33 16.12 -15.02 0.63
N GLY A 34 15.95 -15.72 1.74
CA GLY A 34 16.87 -15.63 2.89
C GLY A 34 16.52 -14.50 3.87
N GLU A 35 15.43 -13.80 3.68
CA GLU A 35 14.88 -12.86 4.67
C GLU A 35 13.76 -13.50 5.50
N LYS A 36 13.61 -13.08 6.75
CA LYS A 36 12.52 -13.46 7.65
C LYS A 36 11.77 -12.25 8.14
N LEU A 37 10.47 -12.41 8.39
CA LEU A 37 9.62 -11.41 9.02
C LEU A 37 10.10 -11.14 10.46
N VAL A 38 10.37 -9.87 10.79
CA VAL A 38 10.79 -9.45 12.14
C VAL A 38 9.76 -8.57 12.82
N LEU A 39 8.90 -7.88 12.04
CA LEU A 39 7.83 -7.07 12.60
C LEU A 39 6.66 -6.99 11.61
N LYS A 40 5.45 -7.13 12.14
CA LYS A 40 4.18 -6.89 11.43
C LYS A 40 3.39 -5.82 12.17
N THR A 41 2.86 -4.85 11.42
CA THR A 41 2.07 -3.74 11.98
C THR A 41 0.91 -3.38 11.07
N HIS A 42 -0.10 -2.73 11.64
CA HIS A 42 -1.19 -2.09 10.91
C HIS A 42 -1.07 -0.58 11.04
N ALA A 43 -1.05 0.13 9.91
CA ALA A 43 -0.91 1.58 9.86
C ALA A 43 -2.26 2.28 9.72
N THR A 44 -2.40 3.39 10.42
CA THR A 44 -3.46 4.38 10.22
C THR A 44 -2.84 5.76 10.12
N GLY A 45 -3.28 6.58 9.17
CA GLY A 45 -2.71 7.91 9.00
C GLY A 45 -3.08 8.58 7.68
N TRP A 46 -2.14 9.36 7.14
CA TRP A 46 -2.38 10.25 6.03
C TRP A 46 -1.27 10.15 4.99
N GLN A 47 -1.64 10.24 3.72
CA GLN A 47 -0.76 10.66 2.64
C GLN A 47 -0.94 12.17 2.46
N ILE A 48 0.13 12.94 2.58
CA ILE A 48 0.13 14.39 2.42
C ILE A 48 0.59 14.71 1.01
N TYR A 49 -0.21 15.46 0.29
CA TYR A 49 0.05 15.89 -1.08
C TYR A 49 0.23 17.41 -1.14
N THR A 50 1.12 17.86 -2.02
CA THR A 50 1.28 19.28 -2.35
C THR A 50 0.77 19.49 -3.78
N CYS A 51 -0.05 20.51 -3.98
CA CYS A 51 -0.45 20.97 -5.29
C CYS A 51 0.62 21.91 -5.86
N GLY A 52 1.08 21.65 -7.06
CA GLY A 52 2.08 22.45 -7.76
C GLY A 52 2.03 22.25 -9.27
N ALA A 53 3.00 22.79 -9.97
CA ALA A 53 3.15 22.52 -11.40
C ALA A 53 3.63 21.08 -11.62
N GLY A 54 2.86 20.30 -12.37
CA GLY A 54 3.25 18.98 -12.85
C GLY A 54 4.32 19.06 -13.96
N THR A 55 4.79 17.90 -14.43
CA THR A 55 5.80 17.80 -15.49
C THR A 55 5.35 18.37 -16.84
N ASP A 56 4.05 18.46 -17.06
CA ASP A 56 3.41 19.07 -18.24
C ASP A 56 3.04 20.55 -18.02
N GLY A 57 3.44 21.14 -16.89
CA GLY A 57 3.15 22.52 -16.50
C GLY A 57 1.72 22.75 -15.98
N LYS A 58 0.87 21.73 -15.95
CA LYS A 58 -0.48 21.83 -15.38
C LYS A 58 -0.45 21.60 -13.88
N PRO A 59 -1.44 22.13 -13.12
CA PRO A 59 -1.59 21.80 -11.71
C PRO A 59 -1.72 20.30 -11.47
N ALA A 60 -0.92 19.76 -10.53
CA ALA A 60 -0.92 18.36 -10.17
C ALA A 60 -0.61 18.15 -8.69
N TRP A 61 -1.22 17.12 -8.09
CA TRP A 61 -0.90 16.68 -6.76
C TRP A 61 0.36 15.80 -6.77
N THR A 62 1.34 16.16 -5.96
CA THR A 62 2.55 15.37 -5.74
C THR A 62 2.62 14.91 -4.30
N LEU A 63 2.92 13.64 -4.06
CA LEU A 63 3.10 13.11 -2.71
C LEU A 63 4.28 13.83 -2.04
N LYS A 64 4.00 14.50 -0.92
CA LYS A 64 4.99 15.18 -0.09
C LYS A 64 5.58 14.24 0.96
N ALA A 65 4.69 13.57 1.72
CA ALA A 65 5.09 12.68 2.80
C ALA A 65 3.91 11.81 3.27
N PRO A 66 4.17 10.63 3.83
CA PRO A 66 3.27 9.97 4.76
C PRO A 66 3.37 10.61 6.15
N ASP A 67 2.32 10.44 6.95
CA ASP A 67 2.25 10.76 8.37
C ASP A 67 1.31 9.73 9.00
N ALA A 68 1.87 8.65 9.58
CA ALA A 68 1.07 7.52 10.05
C ALA A 68 1.65 6.87 11.31
N GLU A 69 0.74 6.37 12.12
CA GLU A 69 1.04 5.54 13.28
C GLU A 69 0.84 4.06 12.91
N LEU A 70 1.81 3.23 13.28
CA LEU A 70 1.76 1.79 13.05
C LEU A 70 1.57 1.08 14.40
N HIS A 71 0.55 0.25 14.43
CA HIS A 71 0.07 -0.44 15.62
C HIS A 71 0.49 -1.92 15.59
N ASP A 72 0.80 -2.46 16.76
CA ASP A 72 1.00 -3.90 16.95
C ASP A 72 -0.35 -4.65 16.99
N ALA A 73 -0.31 -5.98 17.19
CA ALA A 73 -1.50 -6.82 17.28
C ALA A 73 -2.41 -6.50 18.49
N HIS A 74 -1.93 -5.73 19.45
CA HIS A 74 -2.68 -5.30 20.64
C HIS A 74 -3.22 -3.87 20.50
N GLY A 75 -2.98 -3.22 19.34
CA GLY A 75 -3.41 -1.85 19.08
C GLY A 75 -2.50 -0.76 19.66
N ALA A 76 -1.35 -1.12 20.22
CA ALA A 76 -0.39 -0.13 20.71
C ALA A 76 0.39 0.48 19.55
N VAL A 77 0.55 1.81 19.54
CA VAL A 77 1.43 2.52 18.60
C VAL A 77 2.88 2.17 18.92
N ILE A 78 3.57 1.57 17.95
CA ILE A 78 4.95 1.12 18.13
C ILE A 78 5.92 1.67 17.09
N VAL A 79 5.42 2.16 15.93
CA VAL A 79 6.24 2.79 14.88
C VAL A 79 5.53 4.05 14.39
N HIS A 80 6.32 5.10 14.12
CA HIS A 80 5.89 6.28 13.38
C HIS A 80 6.46 6.27 11.97
N HIS A 81 5.61 6.48 10.96
CA HIS A 81 5.99 6.54 9.54
C HIS A 81 5.92 7.97 9.03
N SER A 82 7.02 8.48 8.54
CA SER A 82 7.19 9.88 8.15
C SER A 82 7.92 10.04 6.82
N ALA A 83 8.19 11.31 6.46
CA ALA A 83 8.94 11.66 5.25
C ALA A 83 10.29 10.93 5.14
N GLY A 84 10.68 10.60 3.89
CA GLY A 84 11.94 9.97 3.61
C GLY A 84 11.87 8.82 2.59
N PRO A 85 10.94 7.90 2.61
CA PRO A 85 10.09 7.41 3.70
C PRO A 85 10.92 6.81 4.84
N ALA A 86 10.53 7.12 6.06
CA ALA A 86 11.20 6.65 7.27
C ALA A 86 10.21 5.98 8.23
N TRP A 87 10.68 4.99 8.97
CA TRP A 87 9.95 4.32 10.04
C TRP A 87 10.80 4.36 11.30
N THR A 88 10.27 4.97 12.36
CA THR A 88 10.93 5.07 13.67
C THR A 88 10.15 4.26 14.68
N HIS A 89 10.77 3.22 15.21
CA HIS A 89 10.17 2.36 16.23
C HIS A 89 10.40 2.97 17.63
N ARG A 90 9.50 2.67 18.57
CA ARG A 90 9.54 3.19 19.96
C ARG A 90 10.79 2.79 20.76
N ASP A 91 11.55 1.77 20.30
CA ASP A 91 12.84 1.38 20.90
C ASP A 91 14.01 2.28 20.45
N GLY A 92 13.74 3.28 19.59
CA GLY A 92 14.74 4.21 19.04
C GLY A 92 15.40 3.75 17.76
N SER A 93 15.12 2.53 17.27
CA SER A 93 15.60 2.10 15.97
C SER A 93 14.80 2.73 14.83
N GLN A 94 15.49 3.04 13.73
CA GLN A 94 14.89 3.62 12.53
C GLN A 94 15.41 2.93 11.27
N VAL A 95 14.55 2.80 10.27
CA VAL A 95 14.91 2.42 8.90
C VAL A 95 14.33 3.42 7.91
N THR A 96 15.08 3.77 6.88
CA THR A 96 14.61 4.49 5.69
C THR A 96 14.59 3.53 4.51
N GLY A 97 13.73 3.80 3.50
CA GLY A 97 13.61 2.90 2.36
C GLY A 97 13.32 3.62 1.05
N LYS A 98 13.40 2.88 -0.04
CA LYS A 98 12.95 3.31 -1.37
C LYS A 98 12.13 2.20 -2.02
N ALA A 99 11.12 2.55 -2.79
CA ALA A 99 10.33 1.58 -3.54
C ALA A 99 11.22 0.83 -4.55
N ALA A 100 11.18 -0.50 -4.48
CA ALA A 100 11.85 -1.42 -5.39
C ALA A 100 10.86 -2.04 -6.38
N ALA A 101 9.64 -2.34 -5.93
CA ALA A 101 8.56 -2.85 -6.75
C ALA A 101 7.20 -2.31 -6.29
N LYS A 102 6.24 -2.30 -7.21
CA LYS A 102 4.85 -1.91 -6.94
C LYS A 102 3.87 -2.83 -7.65
N ALA A 103 2.67 -2.91 -7.10
CA ALA A 103 1.48 -3.46 -7.73
C ALA A 103 0.28 -2.60 -7.36
N ASP A 104 -0.69 -2.50 -8.25
CA ASP A 104 -1.92 -1.78 -7.95
C ASP A 104 -2.68 -2.49 -6.82
N ALA A 105 -3.34 -1.71 -5.97
CA ALA A 105 -4.21 -2.27 -4.95
C ALA A 105 -5.39 -3.01 -5.62
N PRO A 106 -5.83 -4.17 -5.09
CA PRO A 106 -6.88 -4.99 -5.72
C PRO A 106 -8.22 -4.26 -5.92
N ASP A 107 -8.49 -3.24 -5.12
CA ASP A 107 -9.69 -2.41 -5.21
C ASP A 107 -9.64 -1.36 -6.33
N GLY A 108 -8.46 -1.14 -6.94
CA GLY A 108 -8.22 -0.13 -7.97
C GLY A 108 -8.41 1.33 -7.52
N LYS A 109 -8.58 1.57 -6.22
CA LYS A 109 -8.92 2.88 -5.64
C LYS A 109 -7.97 3.33 -4.54
N SER A 110 -7.20 2.41 -3.98
CA SER A 110 -6.24 2.69 -2.91
C SER A 110 -4.83 2.92 -3.47
N ILE A 111 -3.95 3.49 -2.63
CA ILE A 111 -2.54 3.64 -3.01
C ILE A 111 -1.92 2.27 -3.29
N PRO A 112 -0.93 2.19 -4.21
CA PRO A 112 -0.33 0.91 -4.61
C PRO A 112 0.29 0.14 -3.45
N TRP A 113 0.29 -1.19 -3.55
CA TRP A 113 1.12 -2.06 -2.73
C TRP A 113 2.58 -1.93 -3.15
N LEU A 114 3.49 -2.01 -2.20
CA LEU A 114 4.92 -1.80 -2.44
C LEU A 114 5.77 -2.87 -1.78
N LEU A 115 6.88 -3.21 -2.45
CA LEU A 115 8.08 -3.71 -1.80
C LEU A 115 9.11 -2.57 -1.81
N LEU A 116 9.68 -2.25 -0.63
CA LEU A 116 10.73 -1.26 -0.47
C LEU A 116 12.01 -1.95 -0.01
N THR A 117 13.15 -1.44 -0.49
CA THR A 117 14.47 -1.83 0.01
C THR A 117 14.94 -0.77 1.00
N ALA A 118 15.50 -1.21 2.13
CA ALA A 118 16.12 -0.32 3.11
C ALA A 118 17.29 0.45 2.48
N THR A 119 17.40 1.74 2.80
CA THR A 119 18.46 2.64 2.31
C THR A 119 19.33 3.21 3.42
N GLY A 120 18.91 3.08 4.68
CA GLY A 120 19.67 3.55 5.84
C GLY A 120 19.02 3.12 7.13
N HIS A 121 19.83 3.09 8.20
CA HIS A 121 19.42 2.74 9.54
C HIS A 121 20.03 3.70 10.55
N SER A 122 19.35 3.87 11.69
CA SER A 122 19.92 4.49 12.87
C SER A 122 19.34 3.86 14.14
N GLY A 123 20.02 4.02 15.27
CA GLY A 123 19.63 3.42 16.54
C GLY A 123 19.80 1.90 16.59
N GLN A 124 19.55 1.34 17.77
CA GLN A 124 19.57 -0.11 18.01
C GLN A 124 18.14 -0.58 18.31
N GLY A 125 17.75 -1.76 17.84
CA GLY A 125 16.43 -2.32 18.08
C GLY A 125 15.89 -3.13 16.91
N VAL A 126 14.57 -3.30 16.87
CA VAL A 126 13.90 -4.23 15.95
C VAL A 126 14.09 -3.84 14.46
N LEU A 127 14.24 -2.56 14.15
CA LEU A 127 14.42 -2.07 12.78
C LEU A 127 15.90 -1.97 12.35
N ALA A 128 16.87 -2.20 13.24
CA ALA A 128 18.29 -1.97 12.98
C ALA A 128 18.88 -2.82 11.84
N ASN A 129 18.28 -3.97 11.52
CA ASN A 129 18.75 -4.87 10.47
C ASN A 129 17.70 -5.15 9.39
N VAL A 130 16.65 -4.34 9.31
CA VAL A 130 15.60 -4.50 8.29
C VAL A 130 16.19 -4.24 6.91
N SER A 131 16.03 -5.15 5.99
CA SER A 131 16.51 -5.07 4.60
C SER A 131 15.41 -4.79 3.59
N SER A 132 14.19 -5.26 3.87
CA SER A 132 13.04 -4.95 3.03
C SER A 132 11.77 -4.71 3.85
N ILE A 133 10.86 -3.94 3.26
CA ILE A 133 9.58 -3.53 3.86
C ILE A 133 8.49 -3.75 2.82
N GLN A 134 7.41 -4.44 3.18
CA GLN A 134 6.19 -4.48 2.35
C GLN A 134 5.17 -3.48 2.90
N ARG A 135 4.50 -2.75 2.00
CA ARG A 135 3.23 -2.07 2.25
C ARG A 135 2.17 -2.76 1.42
N VAL A 136 1.22 -3.40 2.08
CA VAL A 136 0.15 -4.18 1.44
C VAL A 136 -1.20 -3.91 2.11
N HIS A 137 -2.29 -4.45 1.58
CA HIS A 137 -3.66 -4.29 2.10
C HIS A 137 -4.01 -2.81 2.34
N THR A 138 -3.63 -1.98 1.39
CA THR A 138 -3.88 -0.53 1.48
C THR A 138 -5.35 -0.23 1.25
N GLU A 139 -5.87 0.74 2.02
CA GLU A 139 -7.18 1.35 1.81
C GLU A 139 -7.03 2.87 1.76
N GLY A 140 -7.60 3.53 0.75
CA GLY A 140 -7.54 4.97 0.56
C GLY A 140 -6.16 5.52 0.19
N GLY A 141 -5.86 6.73 0.65
CA GLY A 141 -4.57 7.40 0.48
C GLY A 141 -4.33 8.03 -0.89
N GLN A 142 -5.20 7.90 -1.86
CA GLN A 142 -5.05 8.53 -3.18
C GLN A 142 -5.13 10.07 -3.08
N PRO A 143 -4.45 10.82 -3.96
CA PRO A 143 -4.59 12.26 -4.01
C PRO A 143 -6.03 12.66 -4.32
N PRO A 144 -6.46 13.89 -3.96
CA PRO A 144 -7.73 14.44 -4.42
C PRO A 144 -7.81 14.54 -5.95
N ALA A 145 -8.99 14.84 -6.48
CA ALA A 145 -9.16 15.04 -7.92
C ALA A 145 -8.20 16.14 -8.44
N ALA A 146 -7.66 15.96 -9.64
CA ALA A 146 -6.74 16.93 -10.24
C ALA A 146 -7.35 18.34 -10.35
N SER A 147 -8.67 18.43 -10.54
CA SER A 147 -9.43 19.70 -10.58
C SER A 147 -9.44 20.46 -9.25
N GLU A 148 -9.12 19.80 -8.14
CA GLU A 148 -9.04 20.44 -6.82
C GLU A 148 -7.66 21.03 -6.52
N CYS A 149 -6.65 20.75 -7.38
CA CYS A 149 -5.32 21.30 -7.26
C CYS A 149 -5.30 22.75 -7.73
N ASP A 150 -5.16 23.67 -6.78
CA ASP A 150 -5.02 25.10 -7.02
C ASP A 150 -3.72 25.61 -6.38
N PRO A 151 -2.64 25.81 -7.18
CA PRO A 151 -1.35 26.25 -6.67
C PRO A 151 -1.36 27.70 -6.12
N ALA A 152 -2.40 28.47 -6.39
CA ALA A 152 -2.53 29.85 -5.89
C ALA A 152 -3.04 29.91 -4.44
N LYS A 153 -3.48 28.78 -3.85
CA LYS A 153 -3.90 28.74 -2.44
C LYS A 153 -2.71 28.99 -1.52
N PRO A 154 -2.90 29.67 -0.37
CA PRO A 154 -1.82 29.94 0.60
C PRO A 154 -1.12 28.68 1.14
N THR A 155 -1.85 27.58 1.29
CA THR A 155 -1.35 26.27 1.69
C THR A 155 -1.90 25.21 0.73
N PRO A 156 -1.26 25.01 -0.43
CA PRO A 156 -1.77 24.09 -1.44
C PRO A 156 -1.46 22.63 -1.07
N GLU A 157 -1.91 22.19 0.10
CA GLU A 157 -1.74 20.82 0.61
C GLU A 157 -3.08 20.13 0.81
N ALA A 158 -3.07 18.82 0.63
CA ALA A 158 -4.19 17.95 0.95
C ALA A 158 -3.71 16.73 1.75
N ARG A 159 -4.57 16.25 2.66
CA ARG A 159 -4.34 15.04 3.46
C ARG A 159 -5.39 14.00 3.08
N SER A 160 -4.95 12.85 2.60
CA SER A 160 -5.82 11.73 2.26
C SER A 160 -5.60 10.60 3.25
N SER A 161 -6.65 10.22 3.98
CA SER A 161 -6.58 9.15 4.97
C SER A 161 -6.26 7.81 4.30
N TYR A 162 -5.45 6.98 4.97
CA TYR A 162 -5.18 5.63 4.52
C TYR A 162 -4.96 4.67 5.68
N THR A 163 -5.16 3.39 5.39
CA THR A 163 -4.67 2.28 6.20
C THR A 163 -3.80 1.36 5.35
N ALA A 164 -2.93 0.60 5.99
CA ALA A 164 -2.09 -0.40 5.32
C ALA A 164 -1.51 -1.39 6.34
N ASP A 165 -1.15 -2.59 5.88
CA ASP A 165 -0.26 -3.46 6.64
C ASP A 165 1.19 -3.21 6.20
N TYR A 166 2.09 -3.11 7.19
CA TYR A 166 3.53 -3.06 6.99
C TYR A 166 4.20 -4.29 7.57
N TYR A 167 4.99 -4.97 6.74
CA TYR A 167 5.79 -6.14 7.12
C TYR A 167 7.25 -5.81 6.93
N PHE A 168 8.04 -5.95 7.99
CA PHE A 168 9.47 -5.65 7.99
C PHE A 168 10.25 -6.95 8.02
N TYR A 169 11.21 -7.08 7.13
CA TYR A 169 12.02 -8.29 6.95
C TYR A 169 13.49 -7.99 7.15
N ALA A 170 14.22 -8.94 7.71
CA ALA A 170 15.66 -8.88 7.90
C ALA A 170 16.31 -10.20 7.44
N PRO A 171 17.60 -10.20 7.08
CA PRO A 171 18.32 -11.43 6.75
C PRO A 171 18.21 -12.49 7.84
N GLN A 172 18.05 -13.75 7.44
CA GLN A 172 18.17 -14.88 8.37
C GLN A 172 19.65 -15.01 8.77
N LYS A 173 19.91 -15.02 10.08
CA LYS A 173 21.23 -15.32 10.62
C LYS A 173 21.43 -16.82 10.65
#